data_958c5026685cfe1c6219d04f96dd3cfe
#
_entry.id   958c5026685cfe1c6219d04f96dd3cfe
#
_cell.length_a   1.000
_cell.length_b   1.000
_cell.length_c   1.000
_cell.angle_alpha   90.00
_cell.angle_beta   90.00
_cell.angle_gamma   90.00
#
_symmetry.space_group_name_H-M   'P 1'
#
loop_
_entity.id
_entity.type
_entity.pdbx_description
1 polymer ?
#
loop_
_entity_poly.entity_id
_entity_poly.type
_entity_poly.pdbx_seq_one_letter_code
_entity_poly.pdbx_strand_id
1 'polypeptide(L)'
;MPAPNIEAMIRPLRPGVAALVVSLWLNPLHSQDAAGLPGTAPLERRDEWSREMLAGIGRFADRELDRAVTTRASLWQRDLSSPAAYARSVEPNRERLRRILGATDARVAPAMEFVASTQRPALIVANDRYEVFAVRWPVFPGVHGEGLLLQPKGAVRARVVVLPDADQTPEAAAGLVSGVAPDAQLARRLAEQGAQVLVPVLLSREDTGSGNPSLNRFTNQTHREWIYRQAFQMGRHVIGYEVQKVLAAIDWFAGENERGHRVRLGLAGHAEGGLVALAAAALDPRIDATLVSGYFDSRQRVWTEPIYRNVFGLLREFGDAELASLVAPRPLVIEPRAAPVIPGPPAPRGGRAATAAPGALASPEPDSVLRELERARSLVGPALAGAFHFAATPDAALLPFWRALDGSSAALVSARPAPSTRPDAALAAARQLRQVRELEAHTQRRLEESESTRQTSFWDQANPRQAQDWAATTRPWREQFRKEIIGEVPVPRTPPGVRTR
;
A
#
# COMPACT_ATOMS: atom_id res chain seq x y z
N MET A 1 48.45 -26.92 9.26
CA MET A 1 49.76 -26.35 8.93
C MET A 1 49.76 -24.91 9.38
N PRO A 2 50.61 -24.47 10.30
CA PRO A 2 50.61 -23.11 10.85
C PRO A 2 51.44 -22.17 9.96
N ALA A 3 51.05 -20.90 9.96
CA ALA A 3 51.71 -19.79 9.26
C ALA A 3 53.08 -19.46 9.91
N PRO A 4 54.07 -18.98 9.13
CA PRO A 4 55.37 -18.64 9.67
C PRO A 4 55.43 -17.22 10.28
N ASN A 5 56.04 -17.15 11.44
CA ASN A 5 56.47 -15.98 12.17
C ASN A 5 57.59 -15.24 11.41
N ILE A 6 57.47 -13.91 11.27
CA ILE A 6 58.59 -13.04 10.84
C ILE A 6 58.88 -12.06 11.98
N GLU A 7 59.63 -12.51 12.93
CA GLU A 7 60.46 -11.68 13.81
C GLU A 7 61.93 -12.05 13.54
N ALA A 8 62.74 -11.05 13.37
CA ALA A 8 64.20 -11.00 13.39
C ALA A 8 64.84 -10.49 12.07
N MET A 9 65.18 -9.21 12.08
CA MET A 9 66.55 -8.77 11.69
C MET A 9 66.64 -7.22 11.78
N ILE A 10 66.93 -6.74 12.99
CA ILE A 10 67.53 -5.41 13.16
C ILE A 10 68.84 -5.60 13.84
N ARG A 11 69.96 -5.44 13.14
CA ARG A 11 71.30 -5.28 13.69
C ARG A 11 71.66 -3.82 13.82
N PRO A 12 72.29 -3.36 14.90
CA PRO A 12 72.64 -1.96 15.09
C PRO A 12 74.00 -1.67 14.41
N LEU A 13 74.09 -0.57 13.68
CA LEU A 13 75.32 0.06 13.21
C LEU A 13 75.78 1.14 14.21
N ARG A 14 77.08 1.07 14.55
CA ARG A 14 77.78 1.98 15.46
C ARG A 14 78.12 3.34 14.81
N PRO A 15 78.35 4.38 15.65
CA PRO A 15 78.35 5.79 15.23
C PRO A 15 79.74 6.20 14.64
N GLY A 16 79.75 7.01 13.58
CA GLY A 16 80.87 7.70 13.03
C GLY A 16 80.48 9.14 12.76
N VAL A 17 81.22 10.05 13.37
CA VAL A 17 81.12 11.47 13.43
C VAL A 17 81.26 12.11 12.01
N ALA A 18 80.34 13.02 11.66
CA ALA A 18 80.67 14.20 10.85
C ALA A 18 79.57 15.25 11.10
N ALA A 19 79.86 16.28 11.86
CA ALA A 19 79.03 17.45 12.01
C ALA A 19 79.08 18.30 10.76
N LEU A 20 78.00 18.37 9.97
CA LEU A 20 77.82 19.37 8.96
C LEU A 20 76.70 20.27 9.43
N VAL A 21 77.06 21.50 9.88
CA VAL A 21 76.12 22.55 10.22
C VAL A 21 75.50 23.08 8.91
N VAL A 22 74.32 22.63 8.60
CA VAL A 22 73.48 23.25 7.58
C VAL A 22 72.52 24.16 8.32
N SER A 23 72.73 25.44 8.22
CA SER A 23 71.80 26.50 8.68
C SER A 23 70.56 26.47 7.78
N LEU A 24 69.57 25.66 8.16
CA LEU A 24 68.24 25.76 7.59
C LEU A 24 67.56 27.04 8.09
N TRP A 25 67.47 28.02 7.19
CA TRP A 25 66.52 29.08 7.35
C TRP A 25 65.12 28.49 7.44
N LEU A 26 64.57 28.48 8.63
CA LEU A 26 63.13 28.26 8.87
C LEU A 26 62.40 29.49 8.30
N ASN A 27 62.10 29.45 7.04
CA ASN A 27 61.00 30.26 6.54
C ASN A 27 59.74 29.78 7.26
N PRO A 28 59.04 30.68 8.00
CA PRO A 28 57.67 30.30 8.44
C PRO A 28 56.89 30.02 7.18
N LEU A 29 56.48 28.76 6.97
CA LEU A 29 55.42 28.43 6.04
C LEU A 29 54.22 29.27 6.49
N HIS A 30 54.10 30.45 5.88
CA HIS A 30 52.83 31.15 5.84
C HIS A 30 51.89 30.11 5.21
N SER A 31 50.94 29.60 6.01
CA SER A 31 49.78 28.97 5.46
C SER A 31 49.21 29.98 4.46
N GLN A 32 49.43 29.76 3.18
CA GLN A 32 48.67 30.49 2.17
C GLN A 32 47.22 30.24 2.57
N ASP A 33 46.56 31.25 3.08
CA ASP A 33 45.10 31.27 3.14
C ASP A 33 44.65 30.78 1.77
N ALA A 34 44.08 29.59 1.72
CA ALA A 34 43.65 29.00 0.46
C ALA A 34 42.66 29.99 -0.14
N ALA A 35 43.17 30.81 -1.07
CA ALA A 35 42.32 31.75 -1.80
C ALA A 35 41.21 30.93 -2.44
N GLY A 36 39.96 31.19 -2.06
CA GLY A 36 38.82 30.48 -2.62
C GLY A 36 38.86 30.52 -4.15
N LEU A 37 38.26 29.55 -4.78
CA LEU A 37 38.22 29.51 -6.25
C LEU A 37 37.64 30.82 -6.80
N PRO A 38 38.18 31.36 -7.92
CA PRO A 38 37.69 32.59 -8.53
C PRO A 38 36.17 32.53 -8.77
N GLY A 39 35.45 33.59 -8.38
CA GLY A 39 34.00 33.68 -8.52
C GLY A 39 33.18 32.96 -7.43
N THR A 40 33.85 32.50 -6.37
CA THR A 40 33.17 31.89 -5.21
C THR A 40 33.35 32.75 -3.95
N ALA A 41 32.43 32.61 -2.99
CA ALA A 41 32.57 33.21 -1.67
C ALA A 41 33.27 32.23 -0.70
N PRO A 42 33.94 32.70 0.37
CA PRO A 42 34.50 31.82 1.39
C PRO A 42 33.44 30.99 2.08
N LEU A 43 33.78 29.72 2.35
CA LEU A 43 32.94 28.81 3.11
C LEU A 43 33.28 28.97 4.62
N GLU A 44 32.53 29.83 5.32
CA GLU A 44 32.72 30.09 6.74
C GLU A 44 32.00 29.10 7.65
N ARG A 45 30.96 28.39 7.11
CA ARG A 45 30.15 27.48 7.87
C ARG A 45 30.86 26.15 8.12
N ARG A 46 30.73 25.66 9.37
CA ARG A 46 31.30 24.38 9.84
C ARG A 46 30.24 23.34 10.23
N ASP A 47 28.97 23.63 9.90
CA ASP A 47 27.84 22.77 10.25
C ASP A 47 27.91 21.41 9.53
N GLU A 48 27.15 20.44 10.03
CA GLU A 48 27.00 19.13 9.38
C GLU A 48 26.08 19.26 8.16
N TRP A 49 26.70 19.38 6.99
CA TRP A 49 26.02 19.61 5.70
C TRP A 49 24.99 18.53 5.34
N SER A 50 25.26 17.26 5.69
CA SER A 50 24.35 16.14 5.44
C SER A 50 23.01 16.35 6.13
N ARG A 51 23.04 16.80 7.40
CA ARG A 51 21.83 17.08 8.18
C ARG A 51 21.06 18.27 7.61
N GLU A 52 21.77 19.33 7.23
CA GLU A 52 21.12 20.51 6.67
C GLU A 52 20.49 20.24 5.29
N MET A 53 21.19 19.49 4.44
CA MET A 53 20.67 19.05 3.14
C MET A 53 19.41 18.18 3.32
N LEU A 54 19.43 17.21 4.23
CA LEU A 54 18.28 16.37 4.53
C LEU A 54 17.08 17.18 5.02
N ALA A 55 17.31 18.12 5.95
CA ALA A 55 16.26 19.01 6.44
C ALA A 55 15.72 19.93 5.33
N GLY A 56 16.59 20.37 4.39
CA GLY A 56 16.19 21.17 3.23
C GLY A 56 15.29 20.38 2.27
N ILE A 57 15.63 19.12 1.98
CA ILE A 57 14.83 18.22 1.16
C ILE A 57 13.47 17.95 1.83
N GLY A 58 13.46 17.71 3.15
CA GLY A 58 12.23 17.53 3.92
C GLY A 58 11.29 18.72 3.78
N ARG A 59 11.79 19.94 4.07
CA ARG A 59 10.99 21.16 3.90
C ARG A 59 10.48 21.39 2.46
N PHE A 60 11.25 20.98 1.47
CA PHE A 60 10.80 21.02 0.08
C PHE A 60 9.65 20.05 -0.15
N ALA A 61 9.80 18.79 0.26
CA ALA A 61 8.79 17.76 0.10
C ALA A 61 7.46 18.13 0.80
N ASP A 62 7.52 18.63 2.04
CA ASP A 62 6.34 19.08 2.76
C ASP A 62 5.57 20.18 2.01
N ARG A 63 6.30 21.20 1.49
CA ARG A 63 5.66 22.25 0.68
C ARG A 63 5.02 21.71 -0.61
N GLU A 64 5.63 20.71 -1.27
CA GLU A 64 5.04 20.12 -2.46
C GLU A 64 3.82 19.27 -2.12
N LEU A 65 3.81 18.57 -0.98
CA LEU A 65 2.65 17.85 -0.48
C LEU A 65 1.48 18.81 -0.16
N ASP A 66 1.75 19.92 0.52
CA ASP A 66 0.73 20.92 0.81
C ASP A 66 0.17 21.55 -0.47
N ARG A 67 1.05 21.89 -1.41
CA ARG A 67 0.66 22.43 -2.72
C ARG A 67 -0.18 21.44 -3.51
N ALA A 68 0.11 20.14 -3.42
CA ALA A 68 -0.60 19.10 -4.16
C ALA A 68 -2.12 19.11 -3.88
N VAL A 69 -2.55 19.49 -2.67
CA VAL A 69 -3.98 19.58 -2.33
C VAL A 69 -4.75 20.50 -3.28
N THR A 70 -4.15 21.63 -3.65
CA THR A 70 -4.78 22.60 -4.56
C THR A 70 -4.47 22.32 -6.02
N THR A 71 -3.26 21.90 -6.34
CA THR A 71 -2.84 21.72 -7.74
C THR A 71 -3.42 20.46 -8.39
N ARG A 72 -3.74 19.43 -7.61
CA ARG A 72 -4.33 18.18 -8.15
C ARG A 72 -5.67 18.41 -8.85
N ALA A 73 -6.40 19.47 -8.52
CA ALA A 73 -7.64 19.82 -9.20
C ALA A 73 -7.45 20.00 -10.72
N SER A 74 -6.30 20.51 -11.17
CA SER A 74 -5.98 20.68 -12.58
C SER A 74 -5.83 19.37 -13.37
N LEU A 75 -5.68 18.24 -12.69
CA LEU A 75 -5.56 16.89 -13.27
C LEU A 75 -6.94 16.20 -13.42
N TRP A 76 -8.03 16.91 -13.06
CA TRP A 76 -9.37 16.38 -13.09
C TRP A 76 -10.26 17.24 -13.99
N GLN A 77 -11.05 16.58 -14.84
CA GLN A 77 -12.03 17.20 -15.74
C GLN A 77 -13.42 16.64 -15.42
N ARG A 78 -13.99 17.06 -14.29
CA ARG A 78 -15.29 16.57 -13.81
C ARG A 78 -16.44 17.23 -14.54
N ASP A 79 -17.31 16.41 -15.17
CA ASP A 79 -18.58 16.86 -15.75
C ASP A 79 -19.71 16.57 -14.77
N LEU A 80 -20.20 17.61 -14.10
CA LEU A 80 -21.26 17.52 -13.09
C LEU A 80 -22.67 17.64 -13.68
N SER A 81 -22.84 17.62 -15.00
CA SER A 81 -24.13 17.81 -15.66
C SER A 81 -25.13 16.67 -15.43
N SER A 82 -24.64 15.45 -15.21
CA SER A 82 -25.44 14.27 -14.85
C SER A 82 -24.56 13.18 -14.19
N PRO A 83 -25.15 12.23 -13.43
CA PRO A 83 -24.39 11.09 -12.90
C PRO A 83 -23.64 10.27 -13.96
N ALA A 84 -24.26 10.10 -15.14
CA ALA A 84 -23.65 9.37 -16.24
C ALA A 84 -22.50 10.16 -16.91
N ALA A 85 -22.64 11.48 -17.05
CA ALA A 85 -21.59 12.35 -17.55
C ALA A 85 -20.41 12.38 -16.56
N TYR A 86 -20.70 12.50 -15.27
CA TYR A 86 -19.71 12.43 -14.21
C TYR A 86 -18.90 11.13 -14.27
N ALA A 87 -19.58 9.97 -14.29
CA ALA A 87 -18.91 8.67 -14.32
C ALA A 87 -17.95 8.53 -15.52
N ARG A 88 -18.36 9.00 -16.71
CA ARG A 88 -17.49 9.00 -17.89
C ARG A 88 -16.31 9.97 -17.77
N SER A 89 -16.53 11.14 -17.21
CA SER A 89 -15.50 12.19 -17.11
C SER A 89 -14.36 11.82 -16.16
N VAL A 90 -14.61 10.99 -15.14
CA VAL A 90 -13.61 10.54 -14.16
C VAL A 90 -12.92 9.22 -14.53
N GLU A 91 -13.33 8.56 -15.61
CA GLU A 91 -12.73 7.29 -16.03
C GLU A 91 -11.23 7.39 -16.33
N PRO A 92 -10.70 8.44 -16.98
CA PRO A 92 -9.26 8.62 -17.14
C PRO A 92 -8.50 8.69 -15.81
N ASN A 93 -9.09 9.29 -14.75
CA ASN A 93 -8.50 9.33 -13.41
C ASN A 93 -8.52 7.95 -12.76
N ARG A 94 -9.61 7.17 -12.93
CA ARG A 94 -9.70 5.79 -12.45
C ARG A 94 -8.61 4.91 -13.06
N GLU A 95 -8.37 5.04 -14.35
CA GLU A 95 -7.31 4.28 -15.03
C GLU A 95 -5.90 4.72 -14.58
N ARG A 96 -5.68 6.02 -14.32
CA ARG A 96 -4.43 6.48 -13.71
C ARG A 96 -4.23 5.94 -12.30
N LEU A 97 -5.30 5.92 -11.47
CA LEU A 97 -5.26 5.31 -10.14
C LEU A 97 -4.87 3.82 -10.21
N ARG A 98 -5.44 3.08 -11.16
CA ARG A 98 -5.11 1.66 -11.40
C ARG A 98 -3.61 1.47 -11.63
N ARG A 99 -3.02 2.29 -12.48
CA ARG A 99 -1.57 2.26 -12.77
C ARG A 99 -0.72 2.69 -11.58
N ILE A 100 -1.11 3.74 -10.87
CA ILE A 100 -0.39 4.24 -9.68
C ILE A 100 -0.37 3.19 -8.57
N LEU A 101 -1.48 2.50 -8.34
CA LEU A 101 -1.56 1.40 -7.37
C LEU A 101 -0.86 0.11 -7.84
N GLY A 102 -0.40 0.05 -9.09
CA GLY A 102 0.16 -1.16 -9.68
C GLY A 102 -0.87 -2.30 -9.81
N ALA A 103 -2.16 -1.98 -9.88
CA ALA A 103 -3.26 -2.96 -10.02
C ALA A 103 -3.50 -3.31 -11.49
N THR A 104 -2.45 -3.73 -12.21
CA THR A 104 -2.43 -3.87 -13.66
C THR A 104 -2.19 -5.28 -14.17
N ASP A 105 -1.93 -6.25 -13.28
CA ASP A 105 -1.77 -7.64 -13.69
C ASP A 105 -3.11 -8.24 -14.12
N ALA A 106 -3.09 -9.05 -15.19
CA ALA A 106 -4.29 -9.71 -15.67
C ALA A 106 -4.75 -10.78 -14.66
N ARG A 107 -5.99 -10.65 -14.17
CA ARG A 107 -6.59 -11.66 -13.30
C ARG A 107 -6.99 -12.88 -14.12
N VAL A 108 -6.90 -14.05 -13.50
CA VAL A 108 -7.36 -15.31 -14.11
C VAL A 108 -8.89 -15.47 -13.99
N ALA A 109 -9.46 -16.49 -14.68
CA ALA A 109 -10.88 -16.78 -14.61
C ALA A 109 -11.33 -16.97 -13.14
N PRO A 110 -12.48 -16.37 -12.75
CA PRO A 110 -12.94 -16.44 -11.37
C PRO A 110 -13.41 -17.86 -11.02
N ALA A 111 -12.93 -18.37 -9.89
CA ALA A 111 -13.33 -19.64 -9.31
C ALA A 111 -13.32 -19.54 -7.78
N MET A 112 -14.02 -20.43 -7.10
CA MET A 112 -13.98 -20.57 -5.65
C MET A 112 -13.70 -22.01 -5.28
N GLU A 113 -12.65 -22.22 -4.50
CA GLU A 113 -12.22 -23.53 -4.01
C GLU A 113 -12.53 -23.65 -2.52
N PHE A 114 -13.16 -24.75 -2.13
CA PHE A 114 -13.33 -25.10 -0.72
C PHE A 114 -12.06 -25.77 -0.20
N VAL A 115 -11.46 -25.17 0.83
CA VAL A 115 -10.19 -25.65 1.40
C VAL A 115 -10.46 -26.74 2.43
N ALA A 116 -10.21 -27.98 2.06
CA ALA A 116 -10.40 -29.16 2.91
C ALA A 116 -9.17 -30.06 2.92
N SER A 117 -9.05 -30.88 3.96
CA SER A 117 -8.11 -32.01 4.04
C SER A 117 -8.81 -33.22 4.67
N THR A 118 -8.16 -34.37 4.70
CA THR A 118 -8.67 -35.58 5.37
C THR A 118 -8.92 -35.39 6.87
N GLN A 119 -8.27 -34.42 7.48
CA GLN A 119 -8.37 -34.12 8.92
C GLN A 119 -9.19 -32.86 9.23
N ARG A 120 -9.51 -32.07 8.22
CA ARG A 120 -10.15 -30.75 8.40
C ARG A 120 -11.11 -30.50 7.23
N PRO A 121 -12.45 -30.57 7.48
CA PRO A 121 -13.44 -30.25 6.47
C PRO A 121 -13.40 -28.75 6.09
N ALA A 122 -13.89 -28.42 4.91
CA ALA A 122 -14.05 -27.03 4.49
C ALA A 122 -15.12 -26.30 5.33
N LEU A 123 -16.18 -27.01 5.73
CA LEU A 123 -17.20 -26.51 6.65
C LEU A 123 -16.58 -26.38 8.05
N ILE A 124 -16.44 -25.13 8.53
CA ILE A 124 -15.87 -24.81 9.85
C ILE A 124 -16.95 -24.87 10.92
N VAL A 125 -18.10 -24.22 10.63
CA VAL A 125 -19.23 -24.13 11.56
C VAL A 125 -20.51 -23.83 10.80
N ALA A 126 -21.64 -24.26 11.35
CA ALA A 126 -22.97 -23.94 10.87
C ALA A 126 -23.88 -23.54 12.02
N ASN A 127 -24.80 -22.62 11.78
CA ASN A 127 -25.91 -22.29 12.68
C ASN A 127 -27.24 -22.32 11.90
N ASP A 128 -28.32 -21.81 12.48
CA ASP A 128 -29.65 -21.80 11.86
C ASP A 128 -29.78 -20.85 10.66
N ARG A 129 -28.86 -19.90 10.47
CA ARG A 129 -28.93 -18.85 9.43
C ARG A 129 -27.89 -18.99 8.34
N TYR A 130 -26.66 -19.37 8.67
CA TYR A 130 -25.56 -19.44 7.73
C TYR A 130 -24.57 -20.57 8.07
N GLU A 131 -23.76 -20.90 7.09
CA GLU A 131 -22.63 -21.82 7.18
C GLU A 131 -21.35 -21.07 6.89
N VAL A 132 -20.23 -21.48 7.50
CA VAL A 132 -18.92 -20.85 7.30
C VAL A 132 -17.95 -21.86 6.74
N PHE A 133 -17.37 -21.53 5.60
CA PHE A 133 -16.44 -22.38 4.87
C PHE A 133 -15.06 -21.73 4.77
N ALA A 134 -14.00 -22.52 4.88
CA ALA A 134 -12.67 -22.14 4.46
C ALA A 134 -12.58 -22.17 2.93
N VAL A 135 -12.16 -21.06 2.32
CA VAL A 135 -12.13 -20.91 0.87
C VAL A 135 -10.83 -20.28 0.37
N ARG A 136 -10.55 -20.54 -0.91
CA ARG A 136 -9.47 -19.94 -1.69
C ARG A 136 -9.97 -19.62 -3.09
N TRP A 137 -9.45 -18.57 -3.70
CA TRP A 137 -9.77 -18.20 -5.08
C TRP A 137 -8.54 -17.71 -5.83
N PRO A 138 -8.39 -18.07 -7.11
CA PRO A 138 -7.27 -17.63 -7.94
C PRO A 138 -7.37 -16.13 -8.26
N VAL A 139 -6.22 -15.46 -8.29
CA VAL A 139 -6.11 -14.02 -8.62
C VAL A 139 -5.23 -13.86 -9.86
N PHE A 140 -3.98 -14.31 -9.77
CA PHE A 140 -3.01 -14.37 -10.88
C PHE A 140 -2.48 -15.81 -10.99
N PRO A 141 -1.77 -16.18 -12.06
CA PRO A 141 -1.10 -17.45 -12.10
C PRO A 141 -0.22 -17.66 -10.85
N GLY A 142 -0.59 -18.67 -10.02
CA GLY A 142 0.11 -18.98 -8.78
C GLY A 142 -0.06 -18.01 -7.62
N VAL A 143 -1.01 -17.07 -7.66
CA VAL A 143 -1.40 -16.20 -6.56
C VAL A 143 -2.88 -16.33 -6.26
N HIS A 144 -3.21 -16.53 -5.00
CA HIS A 144 -4.57 -16.75 -4.53
C HIS A 144 -4.96 -15.74 -3.43
N GLY A 145 -6.24 -15.45 -3.34
CA GLY A 145 -6.88 -15.00 -2.13
C GLY A 145 -7.30 -16.19 -1.28
N GLU A 146 -7.21 -16.09 0.03
CA GLU A 146 -7.69 -17.08 1.01
C GLU A 146 -8.54 -16.41 2.06
N GLY A 147 -9.49 -17.13 2.64
CA GLY A 147 -10.33 -16.60 3.71
C GLY A 147 -11.50 -17.47 4.08
N LEU A 148 -12.57 -16.81 4.51
CA LEU A 148 -13.84 -17.45 4.88
C LEU A 148 -14.97 -17.01 3.97
N LEU A 149 -15.84 -17.94 3.61
CA LEU A 149 -17.14 -17.68 2.99
C LEU A 149 -18.25 -17.99 4.00
N LEU A 150 -19.04 -16.97 4.36
CA LEU A 150 -20.25 -17.12 5.15
C LEU A 150 -21.42 -17.20 4.17
N GLN A 151 -21.98 -18.40 4.05
CA GLN A 151 -23.05 -18.71 3.11
C GLN A 151 -24.41 -18.73 3.82
N PRO A 152 -25.37 -17.84 3.52
CA PRO A 152 -26.69 -17.89 4.12
C PRO A 152 -27.44 -19.17 3.70
N LYS A 153 -28.22 -19.73 4.62
CA LYS A 153 -29.09 -20.91 4.36
C LYS A 153 -30.36 -20.56 3.60
N GLY A 154 -30.77 -19.30 3.63
CA GLY A 154 -31.88 -18.78 2.86
C GLY A 154 -31.45 -18.12 1.56
N ALA A 155 -32.38 -17.38 0.94
CA ALA A 155 -32.08 -16.59 -0.24
C ALA A 155 -30.96 -15.56 0.03
N VAL A 156 -29.99 -15.50 -0.88
CA VAL A 156 -28.94 -14.47 -0.83
C VAL A 156 -29.56 -13.10 -1.12
N ARG A 157 -29.42 -12.14 -0.20
CA ARG A 157 -29.97 -10.79 -0.31
C ARG A 157 -28.96 -9.77 -0.83
N ALA A 158 -27.68 -10.00 -0.58
CA ALA A 158 -26.54 -9.23 -1.08
C ALA A 158 -25.27 -10.11 -1.10
N ARG A 159 -24.27 -9.73 -1.88
CA ARG A 159 -22.92 -10.34 -1.84
C ARG A 159 -21.91 -9.30 -1.38
N VAL A 160 -21.17 -9.59 -0.32
CA VAL A 160 -20.31 -8.60 0.32
C VAL A 160 -18.91 -9.16 0.58
N VAL A 161 -17.87 -8.42 0.17
CA VAL A 161 -16.50 -8.67 0.66
C VAL A 161 -16.28 -7.81 1.90
N VAL A 162 -15.85 -8.42 3.00
CA VAL A 162 -15.56 -7.73 4.27
C VAL A 162 -14.09 -7.89 4.61
N LEU A 163 -13.36 -6.81 4.62
CA LEU A 163 -11.91 -6.76 4.83
C LEU A 163 -11.61 -6.42 6.30
N PRO A 164 -10.99 -7.32 7.07
CA PRO A 164 -10.51 -7.02 8.41
C PRO A 164 -9.29 -6.09 8.38
N ASP A 165 -8.83 -5.64 9.55
CA ASP A 165 -7.47 -5.09 9.64
C ASP A 165 -6.42 -6.17 9.34
N ALA A 166 -5.21 -5.74 8.95
CA ALA A 166 -4.14 -6.63 8.51
C ALA A 166 -3.74 -7.70 9.56
N ASP A 167 -3.85 -7.38 10.86
CA ASP A 167 -3.50 -8.30 11.94
C ASP A 167 -4.73 -9.02 12.53
N GLN A 168 -5.91 -8.85 11.94
CA GLN A 168 -7.12 -9.56 12.32
C GLN A 168 -7.32 -10.77 11.40
N THR A 169 -7.62 -11.92 11.99
CA THR A 169 -7.97 -13.10 11.21
C THR A 169 -9.41 -13.01 10.69
N PRO A 170 -9.74 -13.65 9.57
CA PRO A 170 -11.12 -13.77 9.09
C PRO A 170 -12.05 -14.37 10.15
N GLU A 171 -11.57 -15.30 10.98
CA GLU A 171 -12.30 -15.91 12.07
C GLU A 171 -12.71 -14.89 13.14
N ALA A 172 -11.81 -13.95 13.47
CA ALA A 172 -12.14 -12.87 14.43
C ALA A 172 -13.15 -11.89 13.83
N ALA A 173 -13.01 -11.52 12.57
CA ALA A 173 -13.96 -10.65 11.87
C ALA A 173 -15.35 -11.29 11.69
N ALA A 174 -15.39 -12.62 11.58
CA ALA A 174 -16.63 -13.41 11.54
C ALA A 174 -17.21 -13.72 12.93
N GLY A 175 -16.53 -13.33 14.02
CA GLY A 175 -16.97 -13.60 15.41
C GLY A 175 -16.81 -15.05 15.85
N LEU A 176 -16.04 -15.85 15.14
CA LEU A 176 -15.80 -17.26 15.49
C LEU A 176 -14.76 -17.44 16.59
N VAL A 177 -13.88 -16.46 16.74
CA VAL A 177 -12.87 -16.39 17.81
C VAL A 177 -12.87 -14.96 18.39
N SER A 178 -12.30 -14.80 19.58
CA SER A 178 -12.12 -13.48 20.19
C SER A 178 -11.18 -12.59 19.39
N GLY A 179 -11.20 -11.27 19.66
CA GLY A 179 -10.32 -10.27 19.04
C GLY A 179 -11.06 -9.13 18.33
N VAL A 180 -12.35 -9.28 18.05
CA VAL A 180 -13.20 -8.22 17.49
C VAL A 180 -14.48 -8.12 18.34
N ALA A 181 -14.82 -6.90 18.78
CA ALA A 181 -16.02 -6.65 19.57
C ALA A 181 -17.28 -7.02 18.78
N PRO A 182 -18.35 -7.54 19.43
CA PRO A 182 -19.54 -8.05 18.76
C PRO A 182 -20.20 -7.08 17.77
N ASP A 183 -20.23 -5.79 18.09
CA ASP A 183 -20.75 -4.71 17.27
C ASP A 183 -19.87 -4.42 16.04
N ALA A 184 -18.59 -4.78 16.10
CA ALA A 184 -17.62 -4.66 15.04
C ALA A 184 -17.47 -5.91 14.15
N GLN A 185 -18.08 -7.02 14.50
CA GLN A 185 -18.05 -8.27 13.71
C GLN A 185 -18.92 -8.13 12.46
N LEU A 186 -18.50 -7.25 11.57
CA LEU A 186 -19.28 -6.82 10.41
C LEU A 186 -19.63 -8.00 9.48
N ALA A 187 -18.71 -8.94 9.30
CA ALA A 187 -18.95 -10.12 8.47
C ALA A 187 -20.09 -10.97 9.01
N ARG A 188 -20.08 -11.26 10.32
CA ARG A 188 -21.17 -11.98 11.00
C ARG A 188 -22.49 -11.23 10.90
N ARG A 189 -22.48 -9.94 11.22
CA ARG A 189 -23.70 -9.10 11.22
C ARG A 189 -24.37 -9.05 9.85
N LEU A 190 -23.58 -8.98 8.77
CA LEU A 190 -24.10 -9.03 7.40
C LEU A 190 -24.61 -10.42 7.02
N ALA A 191 -23.93 -11.48 7.41
CA ALA A 191 -24.41 -12.86 7.18
C ALA A 191 -25.75 -13.12 7.92
N GLU A 192 -25.94 -12.58 9.11
CA GLU A 192 -27.20 -12.63 9.85
C GLU A 192 -28.34 -11.86 9.17
N GLN A 193 -28.03 -10.85 8.34
CA GLN A 193 -29.01 -10.17 7.46
C GLN A 193 -29.35 -10.96 6.20
N GLY A 194 -28.66 -12.05 5.92
CA GLY A 194 -28.83 -12.86 4.70
C GLY A 194 -27.84 -12.50 3.56
N ALA A 195 -26.77 -11.80 3.86
CA ALA A 195 -25.71 -11.60 2.89
C ALA A 195 -24.83 -12.86 2.75
N GLN A 196 -24.41 -13.17 1.52
CA GLN A 196 -23.27 -14.03 1.27
C GLN A 196 -22.00 -13.20 1.47
N VAL A 197 -21.16 -13.58 2.44
CA VAL A 197 -20.02 -12.74 2.86
C VAL A 197 -18.71 -13.47 2.64
N LEU A 198 -17.78 -12.83 1.93
CA LEU A 198 -16.41 -13.30 1.78
C LEU A 198 -15.47 -12.43 2.63
N VAL A 199 -14.66 -13.09 3.48
CA VAL A 199 -13.71 -12.42 4.38
C VAL A 199 -12.29 -12.82 4.02
N PRO A 200 -11.54 -12.02 3.25
CA PRO A 200 -10.17 -12.29 2.88
C PRO A 200 -9.18 -12.21 4.05
N VAL A 201 -8.08 -12.93 3.94
CA VAL A 201 -6.85 -12.70 4.70
C VAL A 201 -6.07 -11.58 4.04
N LEU A 202 -5.71 -10.53 4.78
CA LEU A 202 -4.72 -9.53 4.36
C LEU A 202 -3.32 -9.92 4.84
N LEU A 203 -2.28 -9.40 4.17
CA LEU A 203 -0.91 -9.55 4.64
C LEU A 203 -0.73 -8.87 6.00
N SER A 204 -0.22 -9.60 6.98
CA SER A 204 -0.06 -9.10 8.34
C SER A 204 1.15 -8.18 8.51
N ARG A 205 1.21 -7.52 9.68
CA ARG A 205 2.38 -6.75 10.12
C ARG A 205 3.41 -7.60 10.89
N GLU A 206 3.26 -8.93 10.90
CA GLU A 206 4.30 -9.84 11.37
C GLU A 206 5.48 -9.85 10.40
N ASP A 207 6.64 -10.33 10.87
CA ASP A 207 7.87 -10.46 10.09
C ASP A 207 8.33 -11.90 9.89
N THR A 208 7.55 -12.89 10.34
CA THR A 208 7.93 -14.31 10.38
C THR A 208 8.37 -14.85 9.02
N GLY A 209 7.69 -14.45 7.94
CA GLY A 209 7.99 -14.81 6.55
C GLY A 209 9.00 -13.91 5.84
N SER A 210 9.44 -12.80 6.47
CA SER A 210 10.27 -11.78 5.81
C SER A 210 11.75 -12.17 5.78
N GLY A 211 12.19 -12.77 4.68
CA GLY A 211 13.56 -13.22 4.49
C GLY A 211 13.70 -14.32 3.45
N ASN A 212 14.93 -14.73 3.23
CA ASN A 212 15.29 -15.82 2.34
C ASN A 212 15.74 -17.05 3.15
N PRO A 213 14.89 -18.09 3.28
CA PRO A 213 15.23 -19.31 4.04
C PRO A 213 16.41 -20.07 3.48
N SER A 214 16.60 -20.10 2.16
CA SER A 214 17.71 -20.84 1.54
C SER A 214 19.08 -20.22 1.86
N LEU A 215 19.11 -18.91 2.13
CA LEU A 215 20.30 -18.18 2.56
C LEU A 215 20.39 -18.05 4.08
N ASN A 216 19.40 -18.52 4.83
CA ASN A 216 19.23 -18.29 6.26
C ASN A 216 19.37 -16.80 6.65
N ARG A 217 18.75 -15.92 5.85
CA ARG A 217 18.79 -14.45 6.03
C ARG A 217 17.39 -13.93 6.23
N PHE A 218 17.12 -13.34 7.39
CA PHE A 218 15.81 -12.80 7.77
C PHE A 218 15.92 -11.33 8.18
N THR A 219 14.81 -10.61 8.10
CA THR A 219 14.71 -9.20 8.47
C THR A 219 13.56 -9.00 9.47
N ASN A 220 13.53 -7.82 10.12
CA ASN A 220 12.40 -7.39 10.94
C ASN A 220 11.37 -6.57 10.15
N GLN A 221 11.43 -6.58 8.82
CA GLN A 221 10.39 -5.97 7.98
C GLN A 221 9.08 -6.73 8.17
N THR A 222 7.96 -6.02 8.28
CA THR A 222 6.65 -6.68 8.25
C THR A 222 6.44 -7.39 6.92
N HIS A 223 5.55 -8.41 6.85
CA HIS A 223 5.17 -9.04 5.57
C HIS A 223 4.73 -8.01 4.54
N ARG A 224 4.00 -6.97 4.97
CA ARG A 224 3.56 -5.86 4.12
C ARG A 224 4.74 -5.07 3.54
N GLU A 225 5.72 -4.72 4.37
CA GLU A 225 6.92 -4.00 3.93
C GLU A 225 7.80 -4.88 3.03
N TRP A 226 7.95 -6.16 3.39
CA TRP A 226 8.73 -7.13 2.62
C TRP A 226 8.21 -7.26 1.18
N ILE A 227 6.90 -7.43 1.01
CA ILE A 227 6.28 -7.49 -0.33
C ILE A 227 6.29 -6.12 -1.02
N TYR A 228 6.03 -5.02 -0.28
CA TYR A 228 6.12 -3.67 -0.82
C TYR A 228 7.47 -3.40 -1.50
N ARG A 229 8.58 -3.70 -0.83
CA ARG A 229 9.93 -3.42 -1.36
C ARG A 229 10.25 -4.21 -2.62
N GLN A 230 9.83 -5.45 -2.69
CA GLN A 230 10.03 -6.28 -3.88
C GLN A 230 9.14 -5.81 -5.04
N ALA A 231 7.88 -5.53 -4.76
CA ALA A 231 6.90 -5.11 -5.75
C ALA A 231 7.22 -3.73 -6.37
N PHE A 232 7.77 -2.81 -5.57
CA PHE A 232 8.04 -1.42 -5.96
C PHE A 232 8.88 -1.32 -7.22
N GLN A 233 9.96 -2.11 -7.34
CA GLN A 233 10.85 -2.08 -8.52
C GLN A 233 10.16 -2.55 -9.82
N MET A 234 9.07 -3.30 -9.69
CA MET A 234 8.27 -3.79 -10.80
C MET A 234 7.05 -2.92 -11.11
N GLY A 235 6.97 -1.73 -10.53
CA GLY A 235 5.81 -0.86 -10.67
C GLY A 235 4.54 -1.47 -10.07
N ARG A 236 4.70 -2.26 -8.99
CA ARG A 236 3.63 -2.91 -8.25
C ARG A 236 3.65 -2.44 -6.81
N HIS A 237 2.56 -2.67 -6.10
CA HIS A 237 2.41 -2.26 -4.72
C HIS A 237 1.62 -3.30 -3.92
N VAL A 238 1.94 -3.49 -2.64
CA VAL A 238 1.20 -4.43 -1.77
C VAL A 238 -0.30 -4.09 -1.73
N ILE A 239 -0.66 -2.81 -1.68
CA ILE A 239 -2.06 -2.36 -1.76
C ILE A 239 -2.68 -2.78 -3.10
N GLY A 240 -1.96 -2.63 -4.21
CA GLY A 240 -2.41 -3.05 -5.54
C GLY A 240 -2.67 -4.55 -5.63
N TYR A 241 -1.83 -5.36 -5.00
CA TYR A 241 -2.05 -6.82 -4.93
C TYR A 241 -3.28 -7.17 -4.10
N GLU A 242 -3.46 -6.56 -2.93
CA GLU A 242 -4.64 -6.78 -2.08
C GLU A 242 -5.93 -6.30 -2.77
N VAL A 243 -5.90 -5.14 -3.42
CA VAL A 243 -7.02 -4.67 -4.24
C VAL A 243 -7.39 -5.68 -5.32
N GLN A 244 -6.41 -6.26 -6.03
CA GLN A 244 -6.70 -7.23 -7.09
C GLN A 244 -7.23 -8.58 -6.53
N LYS A 245 -6.86 -8.98 -5.30
CA LYS A 245 -7.50 -10.11 -4.60
C LYS A 245 -8.98 -9.84 -4.33
N VAL A 246 -9.31 -8.61 -3.93
CA VAL A 246 -10.71 -8.17 -3.75
C VAL A 246 -11.44 -8.16 -5.08
N LEU A 247 -10.85 -7.59 -6.13
CA LEU A 247 -11.47 -7.53 -7.45
C LEU A 247 -11.69 -8.94 -8.06
N ALA A 248 -10.80 -9.90 -7.80
CA ALA A 248 -11.02 -11.30 -8.18
C ALA A 248 -12.22 -11.93 -7.44
N ALA A 249 -12.43 -11.57 -6.17
CA ALA A 249 -13.61 -11.97 -5.41
C ALA A 249 -14.90 -11.30 -5.97
N ILE A 250 -14.82 -10.05 -6.37
CA ILE A 250 -15.92 -9.35 -7.06
C ILE A 250 -16.21 -9.98 -8.42
N ASP A 251 -15.19 -10.39 -9.17
CA ASP A 251 -15.36 -11.13 -10.42
C ASP A 251 -16.13 -12.43 -10.19
N TRP A 252 -15.82 -13.18 -9.12
CA TRP A 252 -16.55 -14.39 -8.76
C TRP A 252 -18.00 -14.09 -8.37
N PHE A 253 -18.26 -13.08 -7.53
CA PHE A 253 -19.62 -12.68 -7.17
C PHE A 253 -20.43 -12.19 -8.36
N ALA A 254 -19.82 -11.49 -9.31
CA ALA A 254 -20.47 -11.10 -10.56
C ALA A 254 -20.88 -12.33 -11.38
N GLY A 255 -20.00 -13.33 -11.48
CA GLY A 255 -20.33 -14.61 -12.12
C GLY A 255 -21.46 -15.39 -11.40
N GLU A 256 -21.52 -15.34 -10.06
CA GLU A 256 -22.66 -15.89 -9.31
C GLU A 256 -23.97 -15.14 -9.62
N ASN A 257 -23.90 -13.82 -9.82
CA ASN A 257 -25.05 -13.03 -10.24
C ASN A 257 -25.55 -13.37 -11.65
N GLU A 258 -24.65 -13.75 -12.55
CA GLU A 258 -25.00 -14.17 -13.91
C GLU A 258 -25.61 -15.57 -13.96
N ARG A 259 -25.13 -16.47 -13.08
CA ARG A 259 -25.62 -17.86 -13.02
C ARG A 259 -26.90 -18.03 -12.21
N GLY A 260 -27.22 -17.08 -11.34
CA GLY A 260 -28.33 -17.20 -10.39
C GLY A 260 -29.12 -15.90 -10.22
N HIS A 261 -29.64 -15.69 -9.01
CA HIS A 261 -30.34 -14.46 -8.67
C HIS A 261 -29.36 -13.29 -8.52
N ARG A 262 -29.62 -12.22 -9.28
CA ARG A 262 -28.82 -10.99 -9.24
C ARG A 262 -29.13 -10.19 -7.99
N VAL A 263 -28.10 -9.95 -7.19
CA VAL A 263 -28.13 -9.09 -6.01
C VAL A 263 -27.02 -8.05 -6.08
N ARG A 264 -27.11 -7.01 -5.24
CA ARG A 264 -26.09 -5.96 -5.20
C ARG A 264 -24.81 -6.47 -4.56
N LEU A 265 -23.67 -5.89 -5.00
CA LEU A 265 -22.33 -6.18 -4.53
C LEU A 265 -21.88 -5.11 -3.54
N GLY A 266 -21.50 -5.52 -2.34
CA GLY A 266 -20.99 -4.65 -1.30
C GLY A 266 -19.50 -4.86 -1.02
N LEU A 267 -18.86 -3.82 -0.53
CA LEU A 267 -17.48 -3.87 -0.05
C LEU A 267 -17.38 -3.10 1.26
N ALA A 268 -16.84 -3.72 2.28
CA ALA A 268 -16.64 -3.09 3.58
C ALA A 268 -15.25 -3.39 4.11
N GLY A 269 -14.62 -2.46 4.84
CA GLY A 269 -13.32 -2.69 5.43
C GLY A 269 -13.02 -1.83 6.64
N HIS A 270 -12.19 -2.38 7.54
CA HIS A 270 -11.75 -1.71 8.76
C HIS A 270 -10.23 -1.50 8.73
N ALA A 271 -9.76 -0.33 9.14
CA ALA A 271 -8.36 0.06 9.21
C ALA A 271 -7.61 -0.21 7.87
N GLU A 272 -6.66 -1.14 7.82
CA GLU A 272 -5.98 -1.51 6.57
C GLU A 272 -6.95 -2.08 5.55
N GLY A 273 -7.96 -2.85 5.99
CA GLY A 273 -9.05 -3.28 5.14
C GLY A 273 -9.90 -2.12 4.60
N GLY A 274 -10.03 -1.04 5.38
CA GLY A 274 -10.70 0.21 4.96
C GLY A 274 -9.98 0.90 3.81
N LEU A 275 -8.64 0.95 3.86
CA LEU A 275 -7.80 1.44 2.77
C LEU A 275 -8.03 0.66 1.49
N VAL A 276 -7.94 -0.68 1.59
CA VAL A 276 -8.12 -1.57 0.43
C VAL A 276 -9.55 -1.48 -0.11
N ALA A 277 -10.55 -1.36 0.76
CA ALA A 277 -11.95 -1.20 0.36
C ALA A 277 -12.18 0.09 -0.43
N LEU A 278 -11.68 1.23 0.06
CA LEU A 278 -11.79 2.51 -0.63
C LEU A 278 -11.11 2.46 -2.00
N ALA A 279 -9.90 1.94 -2.06
CA ALA A 279 -9.14 1.83 -3.31
C ALA A 279 -9.82 0.90 -4.33
N ALA A 280 -10.31 -0.27 -3.90
CA ALA A 280 -11.02 -1.21 -4.77
C ALA A 280 -12.34 -0.64 -5.27
N ALA A 281 -13.13 0.02 -4.41
CA ALA A 281 -14.38 0.67 -4.80
C ALA A 281 -14.14 1.84 -5.78
N ALA A 282 -13.05 2.58 -5.60
CA ALA A 282 -12.65 3.62 -6.55
C ALA A 282 -12.29 3.04 -7.93
N LEU A 283 -11.78 1.80 -8.01
CA LEU A 283 -11.37 1.15 -9.25
C LEU A 283 -12.48 0.35 -9.94
N ASP A 284 -13.48 -0.15 -9.22
CA ASP A 284 -14.50 -1.05 -9.77
C ASP A 284 -15.92 -0.51 -9.60
N PRO A 285 -16.55 -0.03 -10.69
CA PRO A 285 -17.92 0.50 -10.65
C PRO A 285 -19.01 -0.55 -10.35
N ARG A 286 -18.70 -1.86 -10.39
CA ARG A 286 -19.65 -2.94 -10.08
C ARG A 286 -19.99 -3.04 -8.59
N ILE A 287 -19.17 -2.43 -7.73
CA ILE A 287 -19.41 -2.39 -6.27
C ILE A 287 -20.50 -1.37 -5.99
N ASP A 288 -21.69 -1.81 -5.61
CA ASP A 288 -22.88 -0.99 -5.46
C ASP A 288 -22.87 -0.11 -4.20
N ALA A 289 -22.24 -0.55 -3.12
CA ALA A 289 -22.09 0.23 -1.88
C ALA A 289 -20.77 -0.09 -1.17
N THR A 290 -20.21 0.91 -0.49
CA THR A 290 -18.92 0.78 0.22
C THR A 290 -19.01 1.32 1.63
N LEU A 291 -18.42 0.60 2.61
CA LEU A 291 -18.23 1.05 3.99
C LEU A 291 -16.75 1.06 4.33
N VAL A 292 -16.23 2.21 4.76
CA VAL A 292 -14.84 2.41 5.17
C VAL A 292 -14.82 2.83 6.64
N SER A 293 -14.27 1.97 7.49
CA SER A 293 -14.18 2.15 8.93
C SER A 293 -12.73 2.34 9.37
N GLY A 294 -12.46 3.33 10.20
CA GLY A 294 -11.15 3.51 10.85
C GLY A 294 -9.97 3.79 9.94
N TYR A 295 -10.20 4.34 8.74
CA TYR A 295 -9.11 4.63 7.79
C TYR A 295 -9.17 6.03 7.18
N PHE A 296 -10.32 6.46 6.70
CA PHE A 296 -10.51 7.66 5.88
C PHE A 296 -10.01 8.92 6.58
N ASP A 297 -9.09 9.66 5.94
CA ASP A 297 -8.53 10.92 6.46
C ASP A 297 -7.73 11.66 5.38
N SER A 298 -7.26 12.85 5.69
CA SER A 298 -6.24 13.53 4.88
C SER A 298 -4.93 12.74 4.84
N ARG A 299 -4.40 12.51 3.62
CA ARG A 299 -3.16 11.74 3.41
C ARG A 299 -1.89 12.60 3.33
N GLN A 300 -1.95 13.89 3.67
CA GLN A 300 -0.79 14.79 3.52
C GLN A 300 0.41 14.38 4.39
N ARG A 301 0.15 13.65 5.47
CA ARG A 301 1.18 13.16 6.40
C ARG A 301 1.47 11.66 6.26
N VAL A 302 1.13 11.04 5.13
CA VAL A 302 1.35 9.59 4.91
C VAL A 302 2.82 9.17 5.09
N TRP A 303 3.77 10.10 4.94
CA TRP A 303 5.19 9.84 5.18
C TRP A 303 5.55 9.50 6.64
N THR A 304 4.66 9.81 7.61
CA THR A 304 4.80 9.39 9.01
C THR A 304 4.30 7.97 9.25
N GLU A 305 3.54 7.43 8.30
CA GLU A 305 2.99 6.08 8.35
C GLU A 305 4.01 5.05 7.87
N PRO A 306 3.79 3.73 8.10
CA PRO A 306 4.68 2.69 7.59
C PRO A 306 4.86 2.77 6.07
N ILE A 307 6.08 2.52 5.61
CA ILE A 307 6.47 2.70 4.21
C ILE A 307 5.57 1.96 3.21
N TYR A 308 4.96 0.85 3.59
CA TYR A 308 4.04 0.10 2.75
C TYR A 308 2.69 0.81 2.48
N ARG A 309 2.45 1.99 3.07
CA ARG A 309 1.34 2.89 2.72
C ARG A 309 1.74 4.00 1.75
N ASN A 310 3.04 4.15 1.48
CA ASN A 310 3.56 5.15 0.54
C ASN A 310 3.47 4.63 -0.89
N VAL A 311 2.49 5.13 -1.64
CA VAL A 311 2.33 4.82 -3.06
C VAL A 311 2.94 5.95 -3.88
N PHE A 312 3.95 5.61 -4.70
CA PHE A 312 4.67 6.59 -5.51
C PHE A 312 3.72 7.36 -6.43
N GLY A 313 3.79 8.68 -6.37
CA GLY A 313 2.99 9.58 -7.21
C GLY A 313 1.51 9.72 -6.83
N LEU A 314 1.00 8.99 -5.82
CA LEU A 314 -0.42 9.02 -5.44
C LEU A 314 -0.88 10.43 -5.09
N LEU A 315 -0.22 11.09 -4.14
CA LEU A 315 -0.65 12.39 -3.62
C LEU A 315 -0.55 13.54 -4.62
N ARG A 316 0.14 13.34 -5.73
CA ARG A 316 0.13 14.29 -6.84
C ARG A 316 -1.28 14.47 -7.41
N GLU A 317 -2.08 13.40 -7.47
CA GLU A 317 -3.39 13.39 -8.11
C GLU A 317 -4.53 12.98 -7.17
N PHE A 318 -4.26 12.16 -6.15
CA PHE A 318 -5.24 11.53 -5.28
C PHE A 318 -4.94 11.74 -3.80
N GLY A 319 -5.94 12.13 -3.04
CA GLY A 319 -6.09 11.92 -1.60
C GLY A 319 -7.34 11.10 -1.38
N ASP A 320 -7.72 10.85 -0.13
CA ASP A 320 -8.89 10.02 0.17
C ASP A 320 -10.20 10.64 -0.35
N ALA A 321 -10.31 11.98 -0.37
CA ALA A 321 -11.47 12.65 -0.97
C ALA A 321 -11.54 12.44 -2.49
N GLU A 322 -10.41 12.43 -3.21
CA GLU A 322 -10.40 12.11 -4.64
C GLU A 322 -10.75 10.64 -4.88
N LEU A 323 -10.28 9.71 -4.05
CA LEU A 323 -10.69 8.30 -4.13
C LEU A 323 -12.20 8.17 -3.87
N ALA A 324 -12.74 8.83 -2.84
CA ALA A 324 -14.17 8.88 -2.56
C ALA A 324 -14.95 9.44 -3.76
N SER A 325 -14.43 10.47 -4.42
CA SER A 325 -15.08 11.05 -5.60
C SER A 325 -15.18 10.05 -6.76
N LEU A 326 -14.27 9.09 -6.91
CA LEU A 326 -14.37 7.98 -7.87
C LEU A 326 -15.43 6.94 -7.50
N VAL A 327 -15.85 6.89 -6.23
CA VAL A 327 -16.94 6.00 -5.79
C VAL A 327 -18.31 6.57 -6.19
N ALA A 328 -18.48 7.89 -6.16
CA ALA A 328 -19.74 8.53 -6.54
C ALA A 328 -20.21 8.14 -7.95
N PRO A 329 -21.52 8.01 -8.20
CA PRO A 329 -22.67 8.30 -7.33
C PRO A 329 -23.07 7.16 -6.36
N ARG A 330 -22.27 6.13 -6.23
CA ARG A 330 -22.56 4.97 -5.40
C ARG A 330 -22.42 5.32 -3.91
N PRO A 331 -23.26 4.77 -3.01
CA PRO A 331 -23.17 5.02 -1.58
C PRO A 331 -21.81 4.68 -1.00
N LEU A 332 -21.24 5.63 -0.26
CA LEU A 332 -20.01 5.48 0.53
C LEU A 332 -20.29 5.89 1.97
N VAL A 333 -20.13 4.95 2.89
CA VAL A 333 -20.28 5.19 4.33
C VAL A 333 -18.90 5.28 4.97
N ILE A 334 -18.63 6.35 5.69
CA ILE A 334 -17.39 6.59 6.42
C ILE A 334 -17.66 6.55 7.93
N GLU A 335 -16.97 5.66 8.64
CA GLU A 335 -17.02 5.51 10.09
C GLU A 335 -15.64 5.86 10.69
N PRO A 336 -15.52 6.91 11.53
CA PRO A 336 -14.26 7.29 12.21
C PRO A 336 -14.02 6.40 13.45
N ARG A 337 -14.01 5.09 13.25
CA ARG A 337 -13.78 4.13 14.33
C ARG A 337 -12.31 4.09 14.70
N ALA A 338 -11.99 3.75 15.95
CA ALA A 338 -10.63 3.48 16.39
C ALA A 338 -10.01 2.33 15.56
N ALA A 339 -8.85 2.61 14.99
CA ALA A 339 -7.99 1.65 14.29
C ALA A 339 -6.91 1.12 15.25
N PRO A 340 -6.27 -0.02 14.96
CA PRO A 340 -5.13 -0.48 15.71
C PRO A 340 -4.00 0.55 15.72
N VAL A 341 -3.44 0.82 16.91
CA VAL A 341 -2.27 1.67 17.09
C VAL A 341 -1.02 0.84 16.84
N ILE A 342 -0.22 1.23 15.88
CA ILE A 342 1.05 0.58 15.54
C ILE A 342 2.17 1.58 15.85
N PRO A 343 2.95 1.38 16.91
CA PRO A 343 3.97 2.36 17.33
C PRO A 343 5.22 2.37 16.43
N GLY A 344 5.40 1.36 15.62
CA GLY A 344 6.55 1.21 14.73
C GLY A 344 6.68 -0.19 14.15
N PRO A 345 7.77 -0.47 13.43
CA PRO A 345 8.06 -1.82 12.94
C PRO A 345 8.36 -2.80 14.08
N PRO A 346 8.32 -4.12 13.82
CA PRO A 346 8.76 -5.12 14.78
C PRO A 346 10.16 -4.82 15.33
N ALA A 347 10.33 -4.98 16.64
CA ALA A 347 11.62 -4.72 17.29
C ALA A 347 12.73 -5.60 16.70
N PRO A 348 13.96 -5.09 16.55
CA PRO A 348 15.11 -5.90 16.17
C PRO A 348 15.34 -7.04 17.18
N ARG A 349 15.62 -8.25 16.68
CA ARG A 349 15.91 -9.43 17.50
C ARG A 349 16.94 -10.33 16.85
N GLY A 350 17.56 -11.21 17.65
CA GLY A 350 18.59 -12.14 17.18
C GLY A 350 18.17 -12.92 15.94
N GLY A 351 19.09 -13.12 15.01
CA GLY A 351 18.85 -13.82 13.74
C GLY A 351 18.11 -13.03 12.66
N ARG A 352 17.75 -11.74 12.93
CA ARG A 352 17.08 -10.87 11.96
C ARG A 352 17.79 -9.54 11.79
N ALA A 353 18.03 -9.12 10.56
CA ALA A 353 18.58 -7.81 10.26
C ALA A 353 17.57 -6.70 10.59
N ALA A 354 18.01 -5.65 11.24
CA ALA A 354 17.21 -4.46 11.57
C ALA A 354 17.13 -3.53 10.35
N THR A 355 16.25 -3.83 9.41
CA THR A 355 16.14 -3.12 8.14
C THR A 355 14.73 -2.57 7.85
N ALA A 356 13.79 -2.76 8.78
CA ALA A 356 12.45 -2.19 8.65
C ALA A 356 12.50 -0.67 8.70
N ALA A 357 11.68 -0.03 7.85
CA ALA A 357 11.53 1.42 7.85
C ALA A 357 10.72 1.89 9.08
N PRO A 358 11.03 3.07 9.63
CA PRO A 358 10.22 3.68 10.67
C PRO A 358 8.84 4.06 10.12
N GLY A 359 7.87 4.21 11.01
CA GLY A 359 6.51 4.65 10.67
C GLY A 359 5.54 4.12 11.71
N ALA A 360 4.51 4.90 12.01
CA ALA A 360 3.52 4.57 13.02
C ALA A 360 2.10 4.76 12.47
N LEU A 361 1.12 4.02 13.03
CA LEU A 361 -0.29 4.20 12.72
C LEU A 361 -1.03 4.61 14.00
N ALA A 362 -1.93 5.55 13.82
CA ALA A 362 -2.91 5.96 14.83
C ALA A 362 -4.31 6.01 14.21
N SER A 363 -5.32 6.05 15.04
CA SER A 363 -6.69 6.24 14.57
C SER A 363 -6.84 7.62 13.93
N PRO A 364 -7.59 7.74 12.83
CA PRO A 364 -7.97 9.04 12.29
C PRO A 364 -8.79 9.85 13.31
N GLU A 365 -8.51 11.13 13.43
CA GLU A 365 -9.29 12.04 14.28
C GLU A 365 -10.66 12.34 13.64
N PRO A 366 -11.78 12.18 14.36
CA PRO A 366 -13.11 12.34 13.79
C PRO A 366 -13.34 13.66 13.06
N ASP A 367 -12.83 14.77 13.59
CA ASP A 367 -12.96 16.08 12.93
C ASP A 367 -12.13 16.16 11.63
N SER A 368 -11.00 15.48 11.56
CA SER A 368 -10.18 15.40 10.34
C SER A 368 -10.88 14.56 9.27
N VAL A 369 -11.47 13.43 9.69
CA VAL A 369 -12.30 12.57 8.82
C VAL A 369 -13.46 13.38 8.23
N LEU A 370 -14.16 14.15 9.07
CA LEU A 370 -15.29 14.96 8.63
C LEU A 370 -14.85 16.04 7.64
N ARG A 371 -13.76 16.75 7.89
CA ARG A 371 -13.22 17.75 6.96
C ARG A 371 -12.87 17.14 5.59
N GLU A 372 -12.23 15.97 5.58
CA GLU A 372 -11.87 15.29 4.32
C GLU A 372 -13.12 14.79 3.58
N LEU A 373 -14.16 14.35 4.32
CA LEU A 373 -15.44 13.97 3.72
C LEU A 373 -16.19 15.18 3.11
N GLU A 374 -16.17 16.32 3.78
CA GLU A 374 -16.73 17.57 3.21
C GLU A 374 -15.97 18.01 1.96
N ARG A 375 -14.64 17.82 1.97
CA ARG A 375 -13.85 18.04 0.75
C ARG A 375 -14.29 17.09 -0.39
N ALA A 376 -14.52 15.82 -0.09
CA ALA A 376 -15.04 14.85 -1.06
C ALA A 376 -16.41 15.29 -1.62
N ARG A 377 -17.34 15.74 -0.76
CA ARG A 377 -18.65 16.27 -1.15
C ARG A 377 -18.53 17.47 -2.09
N SER A 378 -17.59 18.38 -1.80
CA SER A 378 -17.35 19.55 -2.66
C SER A 378 -16.83 19.17 -4.06
N LEU A 379 -16.07 18.07 -4.18
CA LEU A 379 -15.52 17.60 -5.46
C LEU A 379 -16.58 17.03 -6.41
N VAL A 380 -17.66 16.48 -5.89
CA VAL A 380 -18.72 15.85 -6.70
C VAL A 380 -19.95 16.75 -6.89
N GLY A 381 -20.00 17.86 -6.17
CA GLY A 381 -21.09 18.82 -6.24
C GLY A 381 -22.39 18.35 -5.53
N PRO A 382 -23.37 19.27 -5.36
CA PRO A 382 -24.56 19.03 -4.54
C PRO A 382 -25.39 17.82 -4.98
N ALA A 383 -25.48 17.57 -6.29
CA ALA A 383 -26.31 16.49 -6.84
C ALA A 383 -25.81 15.08 -6.45
N LEU A 384 -24.52 14.91 -6.21
CA LEU A 384 -23.92 13.62 -5.88
C LEU A 384 -23.42 13.54 -4.42
N ALA A 385 -23.32 14.66 -3.72
CA ALA A 385 -22.83 14.72 -2.34
C ALA A 385 -23.65 13.87 -1.35
N GLY A 386 -24.94 13.64 -1.63
CA GLY A 386 -25.83 12.78 -0.84
C GLY A 386 -25.44 11.30 -0.83
N ALA A 387 -24.55 10.86 -1.72
CA ALA A 387 -24.02 9.50 -1.72
C ALA A 387 -23.02 9.25 -0.56
N PHE A 388 -22.50 10.31 0.08
CA PHE A 388 -21.47 10.20 1.11
C PHE A 388 -22.09 10.37 2.51
N HIS A 389 -22.01 9.31 3.31
CA HIS A 389 -22.60 9.23 4.65
C HIS A 389 -21.49 9.21 5.71
N PHE A 390 -21.62 10.05 6.74
CA PHE A 390 -20.81 9.97 7.94
C PHE A 390 -21.60 9.25 9.03
N ALA A 391 -20.96 8.31 9.72
CA ALA A 391 -21.61 7.50 10.75
C ALA A 391 -20.69 7.34 11.96
N ALA A 392 -21.14 7.83 13.11
CA ALA A 392 -20.31 7.85 14.33
C ALA A 392 -20.25 6.51 15.09
N THR A 393 -21.09 5.55 14.73
CA THR A 393 -21.17 4.24 15.42
C THR A 393 -21.32 3.10 14.41
N PRO A 394 -20.95 1.85 14.79
CA PRO A 394 -21.09 0.69 13.91
C PRO A 394 -22.52 0.46 13.40
N ASP A 395 -23.53 0.67 14.24
CA ASP A 395 -24.93 0.52 13.83
C ASP A 395 -25.37 1.62 12.86
N ALA A 396 -24.95 2.86 13.14
CA ALA A 396 -25.20 3.99 12.25
C ALA A 396 -24.49 3.83 10.91
N ALA A 397 -23.38 3.11 10.85
CA ALA A 397 -22.65 2.80 9.61
C ALA A 397 -23.28 1.62 8.86
N LEU A 398 -23.62 0.55 9.58
CA LEU A 398 -24.15 -0.67 8.96
C LEU A 398 -25.52 -0.44 8.32
N LEU A 399 -26.38 0.35 8.94
CA LEU A 399 -27.76 0.54 8.47
C LEU A 399 -27.85 1.17 7.06
N PRO A 400 -27.22 2.33 6.76
CA PRO A 400 -27.24 2.89 5.42
C PRO A 400 -26.51 2.00 4.40
N PHE A 401 -25.43 1.36 4.80
CA PHE A 401 -24.72 0.40 3.95
C PHE A 401 -25.60 -0.79 3.57
N TRP A 402 -26.28 -1.40 4.56
CA TRP A 402 -27.18 -2.52 4.30
C TRP A 402 -28.38 -2.13 3.46
N ARG A 403 -29.02 -0.99 3.75
CA ARG A 403 -30.14 -0.48 2.95
C ARG A 403 -29.76 -0.23 1.50
N ALA A 404 -28.56 0.27 1.27
CA ALA A 404 -28.04 0.46 -0.09
C ALA A 404 -27.90 -0.87 -0.84
N LEU A 405 -27.61 -1.97 -0.16
CA LEU A 405 -27.46 -3.29 -0.75
C LEU A 405 -28.78 -4.05 -0.89
N ASP A 406 -29.57 -4.07 0.16
CA ASP A 406 -30.81 -4.85 0.23
C ASP A 406 -31.99 -4.16 -0.46
N GLY A 407 -31.98 -2.82 -0.52
CA GLY A 407 -33.05 -2.03 -1.10
C GLY A 407 -34.28 -1.89 -0.18
N SER A 408 -34.26 -2.45 1.04
CA SER A 408 -35.36 -2.36 1.98
C SER A 408 -35.11 -1.27 3.03
N SER A 409 -36.20 -0.74 3.61
CA SER A 409 -36.16 0.18 4.74
C SER A 409 -36.18 -0.55 6.11
N ALA A 410 -36.15 -1.88 6.12
CA ALA A 410 -36.26 -2.68 7.32
C ALA A 410 -35.12 -2.38 8.33
N ALA A 411 -35.42 -2.52 9.61
CA ALA A 411 -34.42 -2.47 10.65
C ALA A 411 -33.47 -3.67 10.53
N LEU A 412 -32.24 -3.49 11.03
CA LEU A 412 -31.29 -4.60 11.12
C LEU A 412 -31.83 -5.69 12.04
N VAL A 413 -31.65 -6.94 11.63
CA VAL A 413 -31.95 -8.08 12.49
C VAL A 413 -30.98 -8.05 13.69
N SER A 414 -31.51 -8.27 14.88
CA SER A 414 -30.71 -8.30 16.11
C SER A 414 -29.63 -9.37 16.03
N ALA A 415 -28.43 -9.00 16.49
CA ALA A 415 -27.31 -9.92 16.57
C ALA A 415 -27.60 -11.06 17.54
N ARG A 416 -27.25 -12.29 17.17
CA ARG A 416 -27.35 -13.49 18.02
C ARG A 416 -25.97 -13.86 18.58
N PRO A 417 -25.88 -14.73 19.58
CA PRO A 417 -24.61 -15.30 19.99
C PRO A 417 -23.88 -15.91 18.79
N ALA A 418 -22.63 -15.52 18.59
CA ALA A 418 -21.82 -16.07 17.51
C ALA A 418 -21.52 -17.55 17.77
N PRO A 419 -21.53 -18.42 16.76
CA PRO A 419 -20.93 -19.73 16.90
C PRO A 419 -19.42 -19.55 17.14
N SER A 420 -18.87 -20.32 18.10
CA SER A 420 -17.44 -20.20 18.45
C SER A 420 -16.66 -21.41 17.98
N THR A 421 -15.41 -21.17 17.58
CA THR A 421 -14.43 -22.21 17.29
C THR A 421 -13.18 -22.01 18.16
N ARG A 422 -12.30 -22.98 18.19
CA ARG A 422 -10.99 -22.81 18.82
C ARG A 422 -10.06 -22.03 17.88
N PRO A 423 -9.32 -21.03 18.37
CA PRO A 423 -8.30 -20.37 17.57
C PRO A 423 -7.27 -21.39 17.08
N ASP A 424 -6.89 -21.28 15.80
CA ASP A 424 -5.84 -22.09 15.19
C ASP A 424 -4.73 -21.17 14.67
N ALA A 425 -3.79 -20.84 15.55
CA ALA A 425 -2.67 -19.96 15.25
C ALA A 425 -1.75 -20.56 14.16
N ALA A 426 -1.61 -21.90 14.13
CA ALA A 426 -0.78 -22.56 13.11
C ALA A 426 -1.41 -22.42 11.71
N LEU A 427 -2.73 -22.53 11.61
CA LEU A 427 -3.44 -22.30 10.35
C LEU A 427 -3.32 -20.84 9.90
N ALA A 428 -3.49 -19.89 10.81
CA ALA A 428 -3.36 -18.46 10.51
C ALA A 428 -1.94 -18.13 10.01
N ALA A 429 -0.90 -18.61 10.70
CA ALA A 429 0.50 -18.45 10.29
C ALA A 429 0.79 -19.12 8.93
N ALA A 430 0.27 -20.32 8.70
CA ALA A 430 0.43 -21.01 7.42
C ALA A 430 -0.22 -20.26 6.26
N ARG A 431 -1.40 -19.65 6.46
CA ARG A 431 -2.05 -18.77 5.47
C ARG A 431 -1.18 -17.55 5.16
N GLN A 432 -0.67 -16.87 6.18
CA GLN A 432 0.22 -15.72 6.00
C GLN A 432 1.46 -16.10 5.19
N LEU A 433 2.11 -17.19 5.54
CA LEU A 433 3.32 -17.65 4.84
C LEU A 433 3.04 -17.99 3.37
N ARG A 434 1.91 -18.66 3.06
CA ARG A 434 1.52 -18.91 1.66
C ARG A 434 1.33 -17.61 0.89
N GLN A 435 0.60 -16.63 1.46
CA GLN A 435 0.38 -15.32 0.84
C GLN A 435 1.70 -14.61 0.51
N VAL A 436 2.65 -14.63 1.43
CA VAL A 436 3.99 -14.05 1.23
C VAL A 436 4.71 -14.77 0.10
N ARG A 437 4.80 -16.11 0.15
CA ARG A 437 5.54 -16.91 -0.85
C ARG A 437 4.95 -16.84 -2.26
N GLU A 438 3.63 -16.82 -2.37
CA GLU A 438 2.96 -16.66 -3.67
C GLU A 438 3.25 -15.30 -4.31
N LEU A 439 3.25 -14.21 -3.53
CA LEU A 439 3.57 -12.87 -4.02
C LEU A 439 5.06 -12.69 -4.31
N GLU A 440 5.96 -13.29 -3.52
CA GLU A 440 7.39 -13.36 -3.84
C GLU A 440 7.61 -14.04 -5.20
N ALA A 441 7.05 -15.26 -5.38
CA ALA A 441 7.18 -16.02 -6.60
C ALA A 441 6.59 -15.26 -7.80
N HIS A 442 5.45 -14.58 -7.62
CA HIS A 442 4.86 -13.73 -8.66
C HIS A 442 5.80 -12.60 -9.06
N THR A 443 6.37 -11.91 -8.08
CA THR A 443 7.30 -10.79 -8.34
C THR A 443 8.57 -11.26 -9.05
N GLN A 444 9.12 -12.43 -8.68
CA GLN A 444 10.27 -13.02 -9.37
C GLN A 444 9.95 -13.36 -10.84
N ARG A 445 8.79 -13.97 -11.12
CA ARG A 445 8.36 -14.21 -12.50
C ARG A 445 8.25 -12.90 -13.30
N ARG A 446 7.67 -11.85 -12.69
CA ARG A 446 7.59 -10.52 -13.33
C ARG A 446 8.98 -9.95 -13.63
N LEU A 447 9.95 -10.17 -12.75
CA LEU A 447 11.33 -9.74 -12.97
C LEU A 447 11.95 -10.47 -14.16
N GLU A 448 11.79 -11.78 -14.25
CA GLU A 448 12.26 -12.59 -15.39
C GLU A 448 11.63 -12.13 -16.71
N GLU A 449 10.30 -11.95 -16.74
CA GLU A 449 9.56 -11.46 -17.91
C GLU A 449 9.93 -10.02 -18.30
N SER A 450 10.44 -9.23 -17.38
CA SER A 450 10.81 -7.82 -17.63
C SER A 450 11.96 -7.68 -18.65
N GLU A 451 12.82 -8.68 -18.80
CA GLU A 451 13.88 -8.70 -19.80
C GLU A 451 13.29 -8.69 -21.22
N SER A 452 12.34 -9.59 -21.50
CA SER A 452 11.63 -9.63 -22.78
C SER A 452 10.83 -8.34 -23.02
N THR A 453 10.18 -7.80 -21.98
CA THR A 453 9.46 -6.52 -22.08
C THR A 453 10.39 -5.38 -22.44
N ARG A 454 11.58 -5.29 -21.82
CA ARG A 454 12.57 -4.27 -22.16
C ARG A 454 13.13 -4.46 -23.58
N GLN A 455 13.31 -5.70 -24.01
CA GLN A 455 13.77 -5.99 -25.37
C GLN A 455 12.78 -5.40 -26.39
N THR A 456 11.49 -5.76 -26.28
CA THR A 456 10.47 -5.33 -27.26
C THR A 456 10.09 -3.87 -27.15
N SER A 457 9.98 -3.32 -25.93
CA SER A 457 9.52 -1.95 -25.69
C SER A 457 10.61 -0.90 -25.85
N PHE A 458 11.88 -1.25 -25.73
CA PHE A 458 12.99 -0.32 -25.80
C PHE A 458 14.05 -0.73 -26.84
N TRP A 459 14.72 -1.87 -26.68
CA TRP A 459 15.89 -2.23 -27.49
C TRP A 459 15.55 -2.44 -28.96
N ASP A 460 14.41 -3.06 -29.29
CA ASP A 460 14.00 -3.27 -30.69
C ASP A 460 13.59 -1.97 -31.38
N GLN A 461 13.24 -0.94 -30.62
CA GLN A 461 12.87 0.37 -31.17
C GLN A 461 14.00 1.38 -31.14
N ALA A 462 15.03 1.18 -30.31
CA ALA A 462 16.21 2.01 -30.29
C ALA A 462 17.08 1.73 -31.54
N ASN A 463 17.58 2.80 -32.20
CA ASN A 463 18.47 2.64 -33.34
C ASN A 463 19.93 2.95 -32.95
N PRO A 464 20.77 1.91 -32.70
CA PRO A 464 22.16 2.10 -32.26
C PRO A 464 23.15 2.36 -33.36
N ARG A 465 22.72 2.46 -34.63
CA ARG A 465 23.63 2.53 -35.80
C ARG A 465 24.44 3.81 -35.83
N GLN A 466 23.87 4.94 -35.42
CA GLN A 466 24.54 6.23 -35.36
C GLN A 466 24.17 6.97 -34.06
N ALA A 467 25.09 7.79 -33.52
CA ALA A 467 24.89 8.49 -32.29
C ALA A 467 23.68 9.47 -32.32
N GLN A 468 23.47 10.14 -33.45
CA GLN A 468 22.33 11.04 -33.64
C GLN A 468 21.00 10.29 -33.69
N ASP A 469 20.95 9.11 -34.32
CA ASP A 469 19.77 8.26 -34.38
C ASP A 469 19.44 7.73 -32.99
N TRP A 470 20.44 7.32 -32.22
CA TRP A 470 20.29 6.94 -30.83
C TRP A 470 19.69 8.05 -30.01
N ALA A 471 20.19 9.28 -30.09
CA ALA A 471 19.69 10.42 -29.35
C ALA A 471 18.24 10.74 -29.70
N ALA A 472 17.85 10.63 -30.97
CA ALA A 472 16.48 10.88 -31.43
C ALA A 472 15.54 9.77 -31.02
N THR A 473 15.88 8.51 -31.27
CA THR A 473 15.01 7.35 -30.98
C THR A 473 14.79 7.11 -29.48
N THR A 474 15.81 7.44 -28.64
CA THR A 474 15.70 7.25 -27.19
C THR A 474 15.12 8.44 -26.42
N ARG A 475 14.81 9.56 -27.09
CA ARG A 475 14.24 10.76 -26.44
C ARG A 475 12.97 10.48 -25.67
N PRO A 476 11.96 9.76 -26.20
CA PRO A 476 10.72 9.51 -25.46
C PRO A 476 10.96 8.81 -24.12
N TRP A 477 11.82 7.78 -24.08
CA TRP A 477 12.13 7.04 -22.83
C TRP A 477 12.92 7.89 -21.84
N ARG A 478 13.83 8.77 -22.30
CA ARG A 478 14.54 9.70 -21.42
C ARG A 478 13.60 10.73 -20.81
N GLU A 479 12.61 11.22 -21.56
CA GLU A 479 11.58 12.12 -21.05
C GLU A 479 10.65 11.41 -20.07
N GLN A 480 10.21 10.20 -20.39
CA GLN A 480 9.41 9.38 -19.48
C GLN A 480 10.17 9.07 -18.19
N PHE A 481 11.44 8.64 -18.29
CA PHE A 481 12.30 8.38 -17.14
C PHE A 481 12.42 9.60 -16.23
N ARG A 482 12.68 10.77 -16.81
CA ARG A 482 12.82 12.03 -16.08
C ARG A 482 11.51 12.47 -15.41
N LYS A 483 10.38 12.38 -16.13
CA LYS A 483 9.10 12.95 -15.68
C LYS A 483 8.31 12.00 -14.79
N GLU A 484 8.33 10.71 -15.11
CA GLU A 484 7.43 9.73 -14.50
C GLU A 484 8.13 8.83 -13.48
N ILE A 485 9.41 8.47 -13.71
CA ILE A 485 10.14 7.54 -12.85
C ILE A 485 10.94 8.27 -11.77
N ILE A 486 11.80 9.23 -12.16
CA ILE A 486 12.59 10.04 -11.21
C ILE A 486 11.72 11.12 -10.57
N GLY A 487 10.83 11.73 -11.34
CA GLY A 487 10.13 12.95 -10.99
C GLY A 487 10.92 14.21 -11.35
N GLU A 488 10.22 15.18 -11.92
CA GLU A 488 10.84 16.43 -12.37
C GLU A 488 10.99 17.41 -11.20
N VAL A 489 12.24 17.68 -10.81
CA VAL A 489 12.53 18.67 -9.77
C VAL A 489 12.42 20.08 -10.39
N PRO A 490 11.75 21.02 -9.74
CA PRO A 490 11.67 22.41 -10.22
C PRO A 490 13.04 23.02 -10.41
N VAL A 491 13.20 23.78 -11.50
CA VAL A 491 14.44 24.53 -11.74
C VAL A 491 14.66 25.55 -10.62
N PRO A 492 15.87 25.63 -10.02
CA PRO A 492 16.16 26.63 -8.99
C PRO A 492 15.90 28.05 -9.51
N ARG A 493 15.21 28.86 -8.69
CA ARG A 493 14.91 30.25 -9.05
C ARG A 493 16.07 31.21 -8.80
N THR A 494 17.01 30.79 -7.97
CA THR A 494 18.22 31.55 -7.63
C THR A 494 19.46 30.81 -8.10
N PRO A 495 20.44 31.52 -8.62
CA PRO A 495 21.74 30.92 -8.93
C PRO A 495 22.36 30.28 -7.68
N PRO A 496 23.08 29.15 -7.83
CA PRO A 496 23.81 28.57 -6.72
C PRO A 496 24.87 29.55 -6.21
N GLY A 497 24.80 29.96 -4.93
CA GLY A 497 25.85 30.72 -4.29
C GLY A 497 27.01 29.80 -3.93
N VAL A 498 27.91 29.58 -4.89
CA VAL A 498 29.05 28.65 -4.72
C VAL A 498 30.02 29.22 -3.67
N ARG A 499 30.38 28.39 -2.68
CA ARG A 499 31.35 28.73 -1.63
C ARG A 499 32.45 27.67 -1.61
N THR A 500 33.67 28.09 -1.36
CA THR A 500 34.85 27.23 -1.30
C THR A 500 35.67 27.50 -0.05
N ARG A 501 36.41 26.46 0.41
CA ARG A 501 37.43 26.60 1.47
C ARG A 501 38.78 26.85 0.86
#